data_a4b33ad475ac8bc467b631da727943f0
#
_entry.id   a4b33ad475ac8bc467b631da727943f0
#
_cell.length_a   1.000
_cell.length_b   1.000
_cell.length_c   1.000
_cell.angle_alpha   90.00
_cell.angle_beta   90.00
_cell.angle_gamma   90.00
#
_symmetry.space_group_name_H-M   'P 1'
#
loop_
_entity.id
_entity.type
_entity.pdbx_description
1 polymer ?
#
loop_
_entity_poly.entity_id
_entity_poly.type
_entity_poly.pdbx_seq_one_letter_code
_entity_poly.pdbx_strand_id
1 'polypeptide(L)'
;MPRRLASTGMDSRTTVLELVHLSRRFGSTMAVANATLRIEAGEMIGIIGRSGAGKSTLLRLINRMIEPTEGAIRADGRDITALHGKALRGWRARTAMIFQQFNLVHRLDVLTNVLCGRLHDIGGPRMLLKFFTESERLDAIEALDRVGLAEFAINRADALSGGQQQRVAIARALMQKPDIILADEPIASLDPMNAKVVMDALAYINRHDRITVLCNLHTLDTARAYCGRIIGMSAGRIVFDGAPEQLTDPVLRDIYGNHDDGVFDERLTSTSLPSAAMPAMART
;
A
#
# COMPACT_ATOMS: atom_id res chain seq x y z
N MET A 1 22.31 -42.31 8.03
CA MET A 1 22.74 -40.90 8.13
C MET A 1 21.80 -40.03 7.30
N PRO A 2 20.93 -39.21 7.87
CA PRO A 2 20.03 -38.33 7.10
C PRO A 2 20.81 -37.08 6.68
N ARG A 3 20.79 -36.77 5.36
CA ARG A 3 21.31 -35.54 4.77
C ARG A 3 20.53 -34.36 5.34
N ARG A 4 21.23 -33.45 6.01
CA ARG A 4 20.73 -32.11 6.34
C ARG A 4 20.45 -31.37 5.01
N LEU A 5 19.18 -31.09 4.76
CA LEU A 5 18.78 -30.09 3.78
C LEU A 5 19.27 -28.74 4.29
N ALA A 6 20.22 -28.16 3.56
CA ALA A 6 20.67 -26.80 3.78
C ALA A 6 19.47 -25.87 3.65
N SER A 7 19.13 -25.13 4.70
CA SER A 7 18.24 -24.00 4.66
C SER A 7 18.89 -22.95 3.74
N THR A 8 18.42 -22.86 2.51
CA THR A 8 18.75 -21.76 1.60
C THR A 8 18.30 -20.48 2.29
N GLY A 9 19.25 -19.60 2.56
CA GLY A 9 19.03 -18.34 3.24
C GLY A 9 17.85 -17.58 2.61
N MET A 10 16.92 -17.18 3.45
CA MET A 10 15.88 -16.22 3.15
C MET A 10 16.61 -14.91 2.83
N ASP A 11 16.73 -14.62 1.54
CA ASP A 11 17.31 -13.40 1.02
C ASP A 11 16.48 -12.25 1.62
N SER A 12 17.07 -11.51 2.56
CA SER A 12 16.42 -10.37 3.20
C SER A 12 16.11 -9.37 2.10
N ARG A 13 14.82 -9.18 1.80
CA ARG A 13 14.34 -8.15 0.87
C ARG A 13 14.85 -6.79 1.36
N THR A 14 15.79 -6.21 0.67
CA THR A 14 16.50 -4.99 1.05
C THR A 14 16.23 -3.85 0.08
N THR A 15 15.04 -3.81 -0.52
CA THR A 15 14.74 -2.76 -1.49
C THR A 15 14.72 -1.40 -0.82
N VAL A 16 15.72 -0.61 -1.12
CA VAL A 16 15.78 0.82 -0.77
C VAL A 16 15.20 1.59 -1.95
N LEU A 17 14.18 2.41 -1.67
CA LEU A 17 13.56 3.28 -2.66
C LEU A 17 14.01 4.73 -2.44
N GLU A 18 14.51 5.36 -3.49
CA GLU A 18 14.93 6.76 -3.46
C GLU A 18 14.19 7.58 -4.52
N LEU A 19 13.61 8.69 -4.08
CA LEU A 19 13.06 9.73 -4.94
C LEU A 19 14.09 10.86 -4.98
N VAL A 20 14.50 11.25 -6.16
CA VAL A 20 15.56 12.28 -6.35
C VAL A 20 14.96 13.44 -7.14
N HIS A 21 14.65 14.54 -6.44
CA HIS A 21 14.07 15.77 -7.01
C HIS A 21 12.84 15.50 -7.89
N LEU A 22 12.00 14.52 -7.49
CA LEU A 22 10.90 14.04 -8.29
C LEU A 22 9.82 15.09 -8.41
N SER A 23 9.41 15.40 -9.65
CA SER A 23 8.36 16.37 -9.93
C SER A 23 7.37 15.84 -10.95
N ARG A 24 6.10 16.24 -10.79
CA ARG A 24 5.04 15.98 -11.78
C ARG A 24 4.15 17.18 -11.95
N ARG A 25 4.02 17.62 -13.20
CA ARG A 25 3.14 18.71 -13.64
C ARG A 25 2.01 18.15 -14.52
N PHE A 26 0.80 18.62 -14.30
CA PHE A 26 -0.35 18.42 -15.18
C PHE A 26 -0.84 19.77 -15.67
N GLY A 27 -0.61 20.07 -16.94
CA GLY A 27 -0.88 21.42 -17.48
C GLY A 27 -0.12 22.48 -16.67
N SER A 28 -0.85 23.43 -16.08
CA SER A 28 -0.28 24.46 -15.18
C SER A 28 -0.08 24.01 -13.73
N THR A 29 -0.71 22.90 -13.33
CA THR A 29 -0.71 22.46 -11.92
C THR A 29 0.49 21.58 -11.61
N MET A 30 1.28 21.97 -10.60
CA MET A 30 2.36 21.15 -10.05
C MET A 30 1.79 20.21 -8.99
N ALA A 31 1.58 18.93 -9.33
CA ALA A 31 0.99 17.96 -8.43
C ALA A 31 2.00 17.36 -7.44
N VAL A 32 3.28 17.22 -7.85
CA VAL A 32 4.41 16.88 -6.99
C VAL A 32 5.57 17.78 -7.39
N ALA A 33 6.21 18.43 -6.44
CA ALA A 33 7.26 19.43 -6.65
C ALA A 33 8.51 19.07 -5.86
N ASN A 34 9.55 18.68 -6.57
CA ASN A 34 10.90 18.46 -6.03
C ASN A 34 10.93 17.50 -4.82
N ALA A 35 10.15 16.41 -4.87
CA ALA A 35 10.11 15.43 -3.80
C ALA A 35 11.45 14.65 -3.76
N THR A 36 12.14 14.74 -2.63
CA THR A 36 13.35 13.97 -2.33
C THR A 36 13.08 13.17 -1.07
N LEU A 37 13.20 11.83 -1.17
CA LEU A 37 12.83 10.92 -0.11
C LEU A 37 13.64 9.64 -0.25
N ARG A 38 14.06 9.08 0.88
CA ARG A 38 14.66 7.74 0.96
C ARG A 38 13.81 6.87 1.87
N ILE A 39 13.46 5.68 1.40
CA ILE A 39 12.61 4.71 2.08
C ILE A 39 13.40 3.42 2.23
N GLU A 40 13.54 2.96 3.46
CA GLU A 40 14.24 1.72 3.77
C GLU A 40 13.29 0.52 3.65
N ALA A 41 13.88 -0.66 3.44
CA ALA A 41 13.11 -1.89 3.34
C ALA A 41 12.39 -2.23 4.66
N GLY A 42 11.13 -2.60 4.56
CA GLY A 42 10.31 -3.01 5.69
C GLY A 42 9.74 -1.87 6.52
N GLU A 43 9.89 -0.61 6.09
CA GLU A 43 9.20 0.52 6.74
C GLU A 43 7.69 0.47 6.51
N MET A 44 6.92 0.92 7.50
CA MET A 44 5.51 1.26 7.37
C MET A 44 5.34 2.76 7.49
N ILE A 45 5.01 3.41 6.38
CA ILE A 45 5.00 4.87 6.23
C ILE A 45 3.58 5.35 5.97
N GLY A 46 3.13 6.33 6.77
CA GLY A 46 1.90 7.07 6.53
C GLY A 46 2.18 8.34 5.72
N ILE A 47 1.44 8.58 4.65
CA ILE A 47 1.48 9.83 3.90
C ILE A 47 0.21 10.60 4.22
N ILE A 48 0.35 11.79 4.83
CA ILE A 48 -0.76 12.63 5.27
C ILE A 48 -0.74 13.99 4.55
N GLY A 49 -1.86 14.68 4.57
CA GLY A 49 -2.03 16.01 3.96
C GLY A 49 -3.43 16.20 3.40
N ARG A 50 -3.79 17.44 3.08
CA ARG A 50 -5.10 17.80 2.54
C ARG A 50 -5.43 17.06 1.24
N SER A 51 -6.72 17.00 0.89
CA SER A 51 -7.14 16.61 -0.44
C SER A 51 -6.44 17.50 -1.49
N GLY A 52 -5.91 16.89 -2.54
CA GLY A 52 -5.13 17.62 -3.57
C GLY A 52 -3.66 17.92 -3.21
N ALA A 53 -3.16 17.53 -2.03
CA ALA A 53 -1.75 17.76 -1.64
C ALA A 53 -0.71 16.98 -2.49
N GLY A 54 -1.15 16.07 -3.37
CA GLY A 54 -0.26 15.31 -4.25
C GLY A 54 0.02 13.88 -3.82
N LYS A 55 -0.56 13.39 -2.70
CA LYS A 55 -0.31 12.07 -2.10
C LYS A 55 -0.52 10.91 -3.09
N SER A 56 -1.70 10.81 -3.71
CA SER A 56 -2.01 9.76 -4.68
C SER A 56 -1.13 9.86 -5.93
N THR A 57 -0.77 11.09 -6.33
CA THR A 57 0.16 11.31 -7.45
C THR A 57 1.55 10.78 -7.10
N LEU A 58 2.02 10.99 -5.88
CA LEU A 58 3.31 10.47 -5.41
C LEU A 58 3.34 8.94 -5.46
N LEU A 59 2.33 8.24 -4.94
CA LEU A 59 2.24 6.79 -5.02
C LEU A 59 2.21 6.28 -6.47
N ARG A 60 1.44 6.95 -7.35
CA ARG A 60 1.36 6.59 -8.77
C ARG A 60 2.66 6.85 -9.54
N LEU A 61 3.45 7.84 -9.15
CA LEU A 61 4.81 8.06 -9.66
C LEU A 61 5.74 6.93 -9.24
N ILE A 62 5.72 6.53 -7.97
CA ILE A 62 6.53 5.43 -7.44
C ILE A 62 6.23 4.13 -8.21
N ASN A 63 4.96 3.79 -8.40
CA ASN A 63 4.56 2.63 -9.20
C ASN A 63 4.82 2.81 -10.71
N ARG A 64 5.18 4.01 -11.18
CA ARG A 64 5.33 4.34 -12.60
C ARG A 64 4.03 4.16 -13.40
N MET A 65 2.87 4.34 -12.76
CA MET A 65 1.58 4.51 -13.46
C MET A 65 1.50 5.88 -14.13
N ILE A 66 2.21 6.86 -13.56
CA ILE A 66 2.36 8.22 -14.10
C ILE A 66 3.85 8.48 -14.28
N GLU A 67 4.23 9.04 -15.42
CA GLU A 67 5.63 9.41 -15.67
C GLU A 67 5.98 10.70 -14.93
N PRO A 68 7.17 10.83 -14.32
CA PRO A 68 7.64 12.09 -13.78
C PRO A 68 7.90 13.10 -14.91
N THR A 69 7.78 14.38 -14.60
CA THR A 69 8.20 15.47 -15.51
C THR A 69 9.69 15.75 -15.33
N GLU A 70 10.17 15.65 -14.10
CA GLU A 70 11.58 15.86 -13.73
C GLU A 70 11.97 14.93 -12.58
N GLY A 71 13.28 14.75 -12.39
CA GLY A 71 13.83 13.92 -11.33
C GLY A 71 13.88 12.44 -11.69
N ALA A 72 14.24 11.62 -10.70
CA ALA A 72 14.42 10.19 -10.88
C ALA A 72 13.85 9.39 -9.70
N ILE A 73 13.51 8.14 -9.96
CA ILE A 73 13.16 7.14 -8.96
C ILE A 73 14.19 6.02 -9.04
N ARG A 74 14.83 5.70 -7.93
CA ARG A 74 15.81 4.62 -7.86
C ARG A 74 15.33 3.54 -6.89
N ALA A 75 15.53 2.30 -7.27
CA ALA A 75 15.31 1.15 -6.41
C ALA A 75 16.55 0.27 -6.42
N ASP A 76 17.10 -0.06 -5.25
CA ASP A 76 18.34 -0.82 -5.08
C ASP A 76 19.51 -0.21 -5.90
N GLY A 77 19.61 1.13 -5.92
CA GLY A 77 20.60 1.87 -6.69
C GLY A 77 20.35 1.94 -8.20
N ARG A 78 19.33 1.28 -8.73
CA ARG A 78 18.98 1.29 -10.17
C ARG A 78 17.94 2.35 -10.47
N ASP A 79 18.16 3.11 -11.52
CA ASP A 79 17.15 4.04 -12.02
C ASP A 79 15.97 3.28 -12.65
N ILE A 80 14.80 3.39 -12.05
CA ILE A 80 13.56 2.78 -12.56
C ILE A 80 12.76 3.77 -13.41
N THR A 81 13.16 5.03 -13.46
CA THR A 81 12.48 6.06 -14.26
C THR A 81 12.56 5.76 -15.75
N ALA A 82 13.68 5.20 -16.19
CA ALA A 82 13.91 4.84 -17.59
C ALA A 82 13.36 3.45 -17.99
N LEU A 83 12.70 2.71 -17.10
CA LEU A 83 12.19 1.37 -17.41
C LEU A 83 11.01 1.42 -18.38
N HIS A 84 11.02 0.51 -19.38
CA HIS A 84 9.93 0.32 -20.34
C HIS A 84 9.60 -1.15 -20.54
N GLY A 85 8.45 -1.41 -21.17
CA GLY A 85 8.06 -2.75 -21.62
C GLY A 85 8.07 -3.81 -20.50
N LYS A 86 8.82 -4.90 -20.68
CA LYS A 86 8.90 -6.02 -19.73
C LYS A 86 9.53 -5.60 -18.39
N ALA A 87 10.58 -4.76 -18.42
CA ALA A 87 11.25 -4.29 -17.21
C ALA A 87 10.32 -3.43 -16.33
N LEU A 88 9.52 -2.55 -16.94
CA LEU A 88 8.52 -1.77 -16.22
C LEU A 88 7.40 -2.65 -15.63
N ARG A 89 6.95 -3.67 -16.38
CA ARG A 89 5.98 -4.63 -15.81
C ARG A 89 6.56 -5.40 -14.62
N GLY A 90 7.84 -5.78 -14.69
CA GLY A 90 8.54 -6.40 -13.56
C GLY A 90 8.61 -5.47 -12.34
N TRP A 91 8.89 -4.18 -12.53
CA TRP A 91 8.85 -3.20 -11.45
C TRP A 91 7.45 -3.11 -10.81
N ARG A 92 6.40 -3.01 -11.63
CA ARG A 92 5.00 -2.94 -11.15
C ARG A 92 4.56 -4.21 -10.42
N ALA A 93 5.10 -5.37 -10.77
CA ALA A 93 4.84 -6.60 -10.05
C ALA A 93 5.49 -6.60 -8.66
N ARG A 94 6.69 -6.01 -8.52
CA ARG A 94 7.38 -5.82 -7.23
C ARG A 94 6.76 -4.72 -6.37
N THR A 95 5.96 -3.83 -6.97
CA THR A 95 5.40 -2.64 -6.31
C THR A 95 3.88 -2.69 -6.42
N ALA A 96 3.24 -3.54 -5.61
CA ALA A 96 1.80 -3.73 -5.68
C ALA A 96 1.04 -2.48 -5.25
N MET A 97 -0.07 -2.18 -5.92
CA MET A 97 -0.91 -1.04 -5.59
C MET A 97 -2.30 -1.48 -5.13
N ILE A 98 -2.73 -0.93 -4.00
CA ILE A 98 -4.07 -1.04 -3.44
C ILE A 98 -4.74 0.33 -3.65
N PHE A 99 -5.90 0.34 -4.31
CA PHE A 99 -6.62 1.55 -4.66
C PHE A 99 -7.78 1.80 -3.70
N GLN A 100 -8.20 3.05 -3.59
CA GLN A 100 -9.39 3.47 -2.84
C GLN A 100 -10.67 2.78 -3.36
N GLN A 101 -10.85 2.71 -4.68
CA GLN A 101 -11.84 1.85 -5.31
C GLN A 101 -11.19 0.47 -5.47
N PHE A 102 -11.76 -0.55 -4.91
CA PHE A 102 -11.16 -1.90 -4.79
C PHE A 102 -10.67 -2.49 -6.12
N ASN A 103 -11.19 -2.00 -7.26
CA ASN A 103 -10.86 -2.41 -8.62
C ASN A 103 -10.96 -3.93 -8.81
N LEU A 104 -11.93 -4.55 -8.16
CA LEU A 104 -12.25 -5.96 -8.38
C LEU A 104 -13.12 -6.12 -9.62
N VAL A 105 -12.96 -7.24 -10.29
CA VAL A 105 -13.87 -7.65 -11.37
C VAL A 105 -15.11 -8.25 -10.71
N HIS A 106 -16.17 -7.47 -10.57
CA HIS A 106 -17.36 -7.77 -9.77
C HIS A 106 -18.01 -9.12 -10.12
N ARG A 107 -18.03 -9.49 -11.40
CA ARG A 107 -18.67 -10.73 -11.91
C ARG A 107 -17.80 -11.98 -11.71
N LEU A 108 -16.54 -11.84 -11.36
CA LEU A 108 -15.66 -12.97 -11.06
C LEU A 108 -15.78 -13.36 -9.59
N ASP A 109 -15.47 -14.62 -9.32
CA ASP A 109 -15.27 -15.10 -7.95
C ASP A 109 -14.04 -14.46 -7.29
N VAL A 110 -14.00 -14.54 -5.97
CA VAL A 110 -12.93 -13.94 -5.13
C VAL A 110 -11.59 -14.57 -5.46
N LEU A 111 -11.51 -15.88 -5.59
CA LEU A 111 -10.28 -16.60 -5.93
C LEU A 111 -9.70 -16.12 -7.26
N THR A 112 -10.55 -16.00 -8.29
CA THR A 112 -10.13 -15.51 -9.61
C THR A 112 -9.66 -14.06 -9.52
N ASN A 113 -10.31 -13.20 -8.72
CA ASN A 113 -9.83 -11.83 -8.50
C ASN A 113 -8.45 -11.79 -7.86
N VAL A 114 -8.15 -12.66 -6.90
CA VAL A 114 -6.82 -12.76 -6.28
C VAL A 114 -5.80 -13.26 -7.29
N LEU A 115 -6.12 -14.29 -8.07
CA LEU A 115 -5.27 -14.82 -9.13
C LEU A 115 -4.90 -13.79 -10.21
N CYS A 116 -5.76 -12.77 -10.44
CA CYS A 116 -5.44 -11.64 -11.31
C CYS A 116 -4.17 -10.87 -10.86
N GLY A 117 -3.78 -10.95 -9.59
CA GLY A 117 -2.52 -10.38 -9.10
C GLY A 117 -1.29 -10.93 -9.82
N ARG A 118 -1.33 -12.18 -10.30
CA ARG A 118 -0.22 -12.80 -11.06
C ARG A 118 -0.39 -12.76 -12.58
N LEU A 119 -1.22 -11.86 -13.10
CA LEU A 119 -1.47 -11.76 -14.54
C LEU A 119 -0.19 -11.62 -15.37
N HIS A 120 0.83 -10.98 -14.82
CA HIS A 120 2.11 -10.77 -15.48
C HIS A 120 2.90 -12.09 -15.64
N ASP A 121 2.74 -13.06 -14.72
CA ASP A 121 3.39 -14.38 -14.76
C ASP A 121 2.54 -15.40 -15.52
N ILE A 122 1.24 -15.45 -15.24
CA ILE A 122 0.30 -16.44 -15.78
C ILE A 122 0.06 -16.23 -17.28
N GLY A 123 0.09 -14.97 -17.71
CA GLY A 123 -0.21 -14.59 -19.09
C GLY A 123 -1.72 -14.50 -19.39
N GLY A 124 -2.08 -13.60 -20.32
CA GLY A 124 -3.47 -13.27 -20.62
C GLY A 124 -4.35 -14.43 -21.08
N PRO A 125 -3.89 -15.30 -22.03
CA PRO A 125 -4.71 -16.41 -22.52
C PRO A 125 -5.09 -17.43 -21.43
N ARG A 126 -4.15 -17.81 -20.56
CA ARG A 126 -4.41 -18.74 -19.45
C ARG A 126 -5.38 -18.11 -18.42
N MET A 127 -5.23 -16.83 -18.14
CA MET A 127 -6.12 -16.08 -17.25
C MET A 127 -7.55 -16.02 -17.82
N LEU A 128 -7.69 -15.71 -19.11
CA LEU A 128 -9.00 -15.62 -19.78
C LEU A 128 -9.75 -16.96 -19.75
N LEU A 129 -9.02 -18.07 -19.95
CA LEU A 129 -9.59 -19.41 -19.93
C LEU A 129 -9.67 -19.99 -18.50
N LYS A 130 -9.26 -19.23 -17.47
CA LYS A 130 -9.21 -19.66 -16.06
C LYS A 130 -8.40 -20.96 -15.85
N PHE A 131 -7.38 -21.20 -16.65
CA PHE A 131 -6.48 -22.34 -16.51
C PHE A 131 -5.40 -22.05 -15.46
N PHE A 132 -5.74 -22.31 -14.19
CA PHE A 132 -4.85 -22.16 -13.06
C PHE A 132 -4.36 -23.53 -12.60
N THR A 133 -3.06 -23.60 -12.28
CA THR A 133 -2.48 -24.78 -11.64
C THR A 133 -2.96 -24.92 -10.20
N GLU A 134 -2.83 -26.11 -9.64
CA GLU A 134 -3.16 -26.35 -8.23
C GLU A 134 -2.32 -25.45 -7.30
N SER A 135 -1.03 -25.32 -7.57
CA SER A 135 -0.14 -24.43 -6.81
C SER A 135 -0.58 -22.97 -6.86
N GLU A 136 -1.01 -22.45 -8.03
CA GLU A 136 -1.51 -21.07 -8.14
C GLU A 136 -2.79 -20.86 -7.33
N ARG A 137 -3.68 -21.87 -7.30
CA ARG A 137 -4.90 -21.82 -6.48
C ARG A 137 -4.59 -21.87 -4.99
N LEU A 138 -3.65 -22.72 -4.56
CA LEU A 138 -3.20 -22.80 -3.18
C LEU A 138 -2.55 -21.48 -2.73
N ASP A 139 -1.66 -20.88 -3.53
CA ASP A 139 -1.08 -19.56 -3.25
C ASP A 139 -2.18 -18.49 -3.06
N ALA A 140 -3.26 -18.54 -3.86
CA ALA A 140 -4.35 -17.60 -3.77
C ALA A 140 -5.26 -17.83 -2.54
N ILE A 141 -5.49 -19.09 -2.16
CA ILE A 141 -6.21 -19.43 -0.92
C ILE A 141 -5.38 -18.98 0.30
N GLU A 142 -4.08 -19.23 0.31
CA GLU A 142 -3.19 -18.76 1.37
C GLU A 142 -3.22 -17.22 1.50
N ALA A 143 -3.20 -16.50 0.37
CA ALA A 143 -3.33 -15.05 0.38
C ALA A 143 -4.68 -14.59 0.95
N LEU A 144 -5.78 -15.30 0.67
CA LEU A 144 -7.10 -15.05 1.23
C LEU A 144 -7.18 -15.38 2.72
N ASP A 145 -6.57 -16.48 3.16
CA ASP A 145 -6.52 -16.88 4.55
C ASP A 145 -5.83 -15.82 5.42
N ARG A 146 -4.74 -15.25 4.93
CA ARG A 146 -4.00 -14.15 5.61
C ARG A 146 -4.84 -12.89 5.86
N VAL A 147 -5.92 -12.70 5.11
CA VAL A 147 -6.87 -11.59 5.31
C VAL A 147 -8.22 -12.07 5.86
N GLY A 148 -8.32 -13.34 6.28
CA GLY A 148 -9.51 -13.94 6.89
C GLY A 148 -10.68 -14.07 5.91
N LEU A 149 -10.41 -14.46 4.65
CA LEU A 149 -11.44 -14.58 3.60
C LEU A 149 -11.35 -15.88 2.79
N ALA A 150 -10.64 -16.90 3.29
CA ALA A 150 -10.50 -18.18 2.57
C ALA A 150 -11.87 -18.85 2.28
N GLU A 151 -12.82 -18.77 3.22
CA GLU A 151 -14.18 -19.30 3.07
C GLU A 151 -15.01 -18.63 1.96
N PHE A 152 -14.66 -17.38 1.59
CA PHE A 152 -15.34 -16.63 0.53
C PHE A 152 -14.74 -16.84 -0.86
N ALA A 153 -13.77 -17.74 -1.03
CA ALA A 153 -13.01 -17.92 -2.26
C ALA A 153 -13.88 -18.13 -3.51
N ILE A 154 -14.99 -18.86 -3.37
CA ILE A 154 -15.92 -19.18 -4.47
C ILE A 154 -17.06 -18.16 -4.62
N ASN A 155 -17.21 -17.21 -3.69
CA ASN A 155 -18.24 -16.20 -3.75
C ASN A 155 -17.90 -15.17 -4.85
N ARG A 156 -18.93 -14.56 -5.43
CA ARG A 156 -18.72 -13.44 -6.36
C ARG A 156 -18.25 -12.20 -5.59
N ALA A 157 -17.37 -11.42 -6.22
CA ALA A 157 -16.82 -10.23 -5.58
C ALA A 157 -17.91 -9.16 -5.28
N ASP A 158 -18.98 -9.08 -6.07
CA ASP A 158 -20.08 -8.14 -5.86
C ASP A 158 -21.01 -8.54 -4.68
N ALA A 159 -20.91 -9.76 -4.19
CA ALA A 159 -21.67 -10.23 -3.01
C ALA A 159 -20.97 -9.88 -1.68
N LEU A 160 -19.75 -9.33 -1.72
CA LEU A 160 -18.96 -9.00 -0.54
C LEU A 160 -19.26 -7.58 -0.04
N SER A 161 -19.14 -7.38 1.29
CA SER A 161 -19.12 -6.03 1.88
C SER A 161 -17.90 -5.23 1.41
N GLY A 162 -17.95 -3.88 1.52
CA GLY A 162 -16.81 -3.01 1.15
C GLY A 162 -15.51 -3.38 1.86
N GLY A 163 -15.57 -3.68 3.16
CA GLY A 163 -14.39 -4.11 3.91
C GLY A 163 -13.86 -5.49 3.47
N GLN A 164 -14.73 -6.41 3.08
CA GLN A 164 -14.32 -7.68 2.49
C GLN A 164 -13.69 -7.47 1.11
N GLN A 165 -14.29 -6.63 0.25
CA GLN A 165 -13.72 -6.30 -1.07
C GLN A 165 -12.33 -5.68 -0.96
N GLN A 166 -12.12 -4.80 0.03
CA GLN A 166 -10.80 -4.21 0.29
C GLN A 166 -9.79 -5.28 0.72
N ARG A 167 -10.17 -6.21 1.57
CA ARG A 167 -9.29 -7.32 1.96
C ARG A 167 -8.98 -8.26 0.80
N VAL A 168 -9.92 -8.48 -0.13
CA VAL A 168 -9.63 -9.20 -1.39
C VAL A 168 -8.61 -8.43 -2.24
N ALA A 169 -8.69 -7.09 -2.30
CA ALA A 169 -7.69 -6.28 -3.00
C ALA A 169 -6.30 -6.38 -2.35
N ILE A 170 -6.21 -6.52 -1.02
CA ILE A 170 -4.96 -6.81 -0.32
C ILE A 170 -4.43 -8.21 -0.67
N ALA A 171 -5.28 -9.25 -0.63
CA ALA A 171 -4.90 -10.60 -1.03
C ALA A 171 -4.38 -10.65 -2.48
N ARG A 172 -5.05 -9.93 -3.40
CA ARG A 172 -4.58 -9.77 -4.78
C ARG A 172 -3.21 -9.08 -4.87
N ALA A 173 -2.94 -8.09 -4.03
CA ALA A 173 -1.64 -7.45 -3.96
C ALA A 173 -0.55 -8.42 -3.45
N LEU A 174 -0.86 -9.23 -2.44
CA LEU A 174 0.05 -10.25 -1.90
C LEU A 174 0.39 -11.34 -2.93
N MET A 175 -0.57 -11.67 -3.79
CA MET A 175 -0.36 -12.66 -4.85
C MET A 175 0.76 -12.28 -5.84
N GLN A 176 1.10 -10.99 -5.95
CA GLN A 176 2.26 -10.52 -6.72
C GLN A 176 3.59 -10.83 -6.04
N LYS A 177 3.61 -11.25 -4.77
CA LYS A 177 4.82 -11.39 -3.93
C LYS A 177 5.65 -10.09 -3.93
N PRO A 178 5.04 -8.93 -3.60
CA PRO A 178 5.67 -7.63 -3.76
C PRO A 178 6.75 -7.38 -2.72
N ASP A 179 7.70 -6.50 -3.04
CA ASP A 179 8.64 -5.91 -2.08
C ASP A 179 8.05 -4.66 -1.42
N ILE A 180 7.17 -3.96 -2.15
CA ILE A 180 6.54 -2.71 -1.73
C ILE A 180 5.03 -2.78 -1.98
N ILE A 181 4.22 -2.37 -1.01
CA ILE A 181 2.79 -2.12 -1.15
C ILE A 181 2.54 -0.62 -1.06
N LEU A 182 1.86 -0.09 -2.07
CA LEU A 182 1.40 1.29 -2.15
C LEU A 182 -0.12 1.31 -1.95
N ALA A 183 -0.59 1.78 -0.81
CA ALA A 183 -2.01 1.80 -0.46
C ALA A 183 -2.56 3.23 -0.58
N ASP A 184 -3.34 3.49 -1.62
CA ASP A 184 -3.96 4.78 -1.89
C ASP A 184 -5.33 4.85 -1.22
N GLU A 185 -5.39 5.43 -0.02
CA GLU A 185 -6.61 5.59 0.80
C GLU A 185 -7.36 4.26 1.08
N PRO A 186 -6.67 3.24 1.63
CA PRO A 186 -7.22 1.89 1.71
C PRO A 186 -8.42 1.73 2.63
N ILE A 187 -8.74 2.75 3.43
CA ILE A 187 -9.83 2.73 4.44
C ILE A 187 -10.87 3.84 4.26
N ALA A 188 -10.75 4.70 3.23
CA ALA A 188 -11.54 5.93 3.10
C ALA A 188 -13.07 5.71 3.01
N SER A 189 -13.52 4.54 2.55
CA SER A 189 -14.95 4.24 2.36
C SER A 189 -15.46 3.15 3.32
N LEU A 190 -14.73 2.90 4.41
CA LEU A 190 -15.03 1.82 5.34
C LEU A 190 -15.50 2.40 6.69
N ASP A 191 -16.39 1.66 7.35
CA ASP A 191 -16.71 1.91 8.74
C ASP A 191 -15.49 1.65 9.65
N PRO A 192 -15.45 2.18 10.88
CA PRO A 192 -14.29 2.10 11.76
C PRO A 192 -13.81 0.66 12.06
N MET A 193 -14.74 -0.30 12.17
CA MET A 193 -14.37 -1.70 12.45
C MET A 193 -13.67 -2.32 11.24
N ASN A 194 -14.21 -2.15 10.04
CA ASN A 194 -13.60 -2.64 8.82
C ASN A 194 -12.29 -1.91 8.51
N ALA A 195 -12.21 -0.60 8.76
CA ALA A 195 -10.98 0.18 8.62
C ALA A 195 -9.86 -0.39 9.51
N LYS A 196 -10.19 -0.71 10.79
CA LYS A 196 -9.24 -1.35 11.71
C LYS A 196 -8.74 -2.69 11.17
N VAL A 197 -9.64 -3.58 10.72
CA VAL A 197 -9.29 -4.90 10.18
C VAL A 197 -8.35 -4.77 8.98
N VAL A 198 -8.59 -3.82 8.08
CA VAL A 198 -7.73 -3.55 6.91
C VAL A 198 -6.35 -3.06 7.35
N MET A 199 -6.26 -2.13 8.30
CA MET A 199 -4.98 -1.61 8.79
C MET A 199 -4.21 -2.67 9.58
N ASP A 200 -4.89 -3.49 10.39
CA ASP A 200 -4.28 -4.62 11.10
C ASP A 200 -3.66 -5.63 10.11
N ALA A 201 -4.36 -5.93 9.00
CA ALA A 201 -3.84 -6.82 7.96
C ALA A 201 -2.59 -6.23 7.29
N LEU A 202 -2.59 -4.94 6.92
CA LEU A 202 -1.42 -4.28 6.34
C LEU A 202 -0.23 -4.25 7.32
N ALA A 203 -0.48 -3.95 8.58
CA ALA A 203 0.54 -3.94 9.62
C ALA A 203 1.10 -5.36 9.90
N TYR A 204 0.25 -6.37 9.87
CA TYR A 204 0.67 -7.76 9.97
C TYR A 204 1.60 -8.15 8.81
N ILE A 205 1.20 -7.86 7.57
CA ILE A 205 1.98 -8.11 6.36
C ILE A 205 3.34 -7.41 6.44
N ASN A 206 3.37 -6.12 6.81
CA ASN A 206 4.61 -5.36 6.96
C ASN A 206 5.57 -6.03 7.96
N ARG A 207 5.07 -6.41 9.15
CA ARG A 207 5.93 -6.95 10.22
C ARG A 207 6.43 -8.37 9.94
N HIS A 208 5.56 -9.24 9.39
CA HIS A 208 5.89 -10.66 9.19
C HIS A 208 6.66 -10.92 7.91
N ASP A 209 6.27 -10.26 6.82
CA ASP A 209 6.90 -10.47 5.51
C ASP A 209 8.01 -9.46 5.21
N ARG A 210 8.19 -8.46 6.09
CA ARG A 210 9.13 -7.34 5.89
C ARG A 210 8.86 -6.58 4.58
N ILE A 211 7.61 -6.58 4.12
CA ILE A 211 7.17 -5.80 2.96
C ILE A 211 7.10 -4.33 3.37
N THR A 212 7.70 -3.45 2.58
CA THR A 212 7.58 -1.99 2.76
C THR A 212 6.16 -1.55 2.42
N VAL A 213 5.53 -0.75 3.28
CA VAL A 213 4.15 -0.26 3.06
C VAL A 213 4.14 1.27 3.09
N LEU A 214 3.68 1.88 2.00
CA LEU A 214 3.36 3.30 1.95
C LEU A 214 1.85 3.45 1.87
N CYS A 215 1.26 4.16 2.83
CA CYS A 215 -0.18 4.26 2.97
C CYS A 215 -0.63 5.72 2.99
N ASN A 216 -1.40 6.16 1.99
CA ASN A 216 -2.09 7.44 2.05
C ASN A 216 -3.20 7.35 3.08
N LEU A 217 -3.18 8.22 4.08
CA LEU A 217 -4.13 8.25 5.18
C LEU A 217 -4.73 9.64 5.32
N HIS A 218 -6.03 9.70 5.63
CA HIS A 218 -6.72 10.96 5.88
C HIS A 218 -6.73 11.34 7.36
N THR A 219 -6.68 10.33 8.25
CA THR A 219 -6.78 10.54 9.69
C THR A 219 -5.42 10.43 10.35
N LEU A 220 -5.11 11.41 11.18
CA LEU A 220 -3.86 11.50 11.92
C LEU A 220 -3.74 10.35 12.93
N ASP A 221 -4.85 9.99 13.59
CA ASP A 221 -4.87 8.93 14.59
C ASP A 221 -4.48 7.57 14.00
N THR A 222 -5.01 7.25 12.80
CA THR A 222 -4.61 6.02 12.10
C THR A 222 -3.12 6.05 11.72
N ALA A 223 -2.63 7.19 11.23
CA ALA A 223 -1.22 7.31 10.88
C ALA A 223 -0.32 7.12 12.11
N ARG A 224 -0.66 7.73 13.25
CA ARG A 224 0.05 7.57 14.53
C ARG A 224 0.01 6.13 15.06
N ALA A 225 -1.15 5.47 14.94
CA ALA A 225 -1.34 4.13 15.49
C ALA A 225 -0.59 3.02 14.72
N TYR A 226 -0.41 3.19 13.41
CA TYR A 226 0.09 2.11 12.56
C TYR A 226 1.45 2.37 11.93
N CYS A 227 1.83 3.63 11.71
CA CYS A 227 3.04 3.97 10.95
C CYS A 227 4.19 4.39 11.86
N GLY A 228 5.38 3.83 11.64
CA GLY A 228 6.60 4.22 12.36
C GLY A 228 7.23 5.51 11.83
N ARG A 229 6.81 5.96 10.62
CA ARG A 229 7.27 7.19 9.98
C ARG A 229 6.13 7.83 9.24
N ILE A 230 6.07 9.15 9.26
CA ILE A 230 5.02 9.92 8.62
C ILE A 230 5.64 10.95 7.68
N ILE A 231 5.09 11.03 6.47
CA ILE A 231 5.41 12.03 5.47
C ILE A 231 4.23 12.97 5.35
N GLY A 232 4.44 14.25 5.66
CA GLY A 232 3.45 15.31 5.49
C GLY A 232 3.61 15.99 4.14
N MET A 233 2.53 16.07 3.37
CA MET A 233 2.50 16.76 2.08
C MET A 233 1.58 17.97 2.09
N SER A 234 2.06 19.08 1.52
CA SER A 234 1.28 20.31 1.31
C SER A 234 1.62 20.89 -0.06
N ALA A 235 0.61 21.24 -0.87
CA ALA A 235 0.76 21.86 -2.19
C ALA A 235 1.82 21.15 -3.09
N GLY A 236 1.81 19.84 -3.11
CA GLY A 236 2.73 19.02 -3.91
C GLY A 236 4.13 18.85 -3.32
N ARG A 237 4.43 19.43 -2.17
CA ARG A 237 5.74 19.36 -1.52
C ARG A 237 5.70 18.46 -0.29
N ILE A 238 6.82 17.82 0.00
CA ILE A 238 7.05 17.19 1.31
C ILE A 238 7.45 18.31 2.26
N VAL A 239 6.65 18.52 3.30
CA VAL A 239 6.85 19.56 4.33
C VAL A 239 7.21 18.95 5.68
N PHE A 240 7.02 17.65 5.85
CA PHE A 240 7.39 16.90 7.04
C PHE A 240 7.82 15.48 6.66
N ASP A 241 8.84 14.97 7.36
CA ASP A 241 9.32 13.59 7.26
C ASP A 241 9.95 13.23 8.61
N GLY A 242 9.28 12.38 9.37
CA GLY A 242 9.72 12.03 10.72
C GLY A 242 8.82 11.03 11.44
N ALA A 243 9.16 10.76 12.70
CA ALA A 243 8.38 9.89 13.57
C ALA A 243 7.04 10.54 13.98
N PRO A 244 5.99 9.72 14.26
CA PRO A 244 4.67 10.23 14.66
C PRO A 244 4.70 11.20 15.85
N GLU A 245 5.62 11.01 16.79
CA GLU A 245 5.78 11.83 17.99
C GLU A 245 6.29 13.26 17.68
N GLN A 246 6.87 13.46 16.52
CA GLN A 246 7.38 14.76 16.06
C GLN A 246 6.31 15.62 15.39
N LEU A 247 5.08 15.10 15.20
CA LEU A 247 3.94 15.84 14.67
C LEU A 247 3.37 16.81 15.73
N THR A 248 4.01 17.95 15.83
CA THR A 248 3.57 19.06 16.69
C THR A 248 2.51 19.92 15.99
N ASP A 249 1.80 20.76 16.75
CA ASP A 249 0.78 21.67 16.19
C ASP A 249 1.32 22.59 15.08
N PRO A 250 2.52 23.17 15.18
CA PRO A 250 3.11 23.94 14.07
C PRO A 250 3.28 23.09 12.79
N VAL A 251 3.79 21.87 12.92
CA VAL A 251 3.96 20.95 11.78
C VAL A 251 2.62 20.60 11.16
N LEU A 252 1.59 20.36 11.98
CA LEU A 252 0.24 20.09 11.47
C LEU A 252 -0.34 21.30 10.73
N ARG A 253 -0.05 22.52 11.17
CA ARG A 253 -0.43 23.73 10.43
C ARG A 253 0.28 23.84 9.07
N ASP A 254 1.53 23.45 8.98
CA ASP A 254 2.25 23.43 7.70
C ASP A 254 1.67 22.41 6.72
N ILE A 255 1.23 21.25 7.24
CA ILE A 255 0.64 20.19 6.42
C ILE A 255 -0.79 20.55 5.99
N TYR A 256 -1.61 21.05 6.93
CA TYR A 256 -3.04 21.25 6.71
C TYR A 256 -3.44 22.71 6.48
N GLY A 257 -2.53 23.66 6.67
CA GLY A 257 -2.78 25.11 6.57
C GLY A 257 -3.38 25.71 7.84
N ASN A 258 -3.28 27.03 7.98
CA ASN A 258 -3.94 27.75 9.06
C ASN A 258 -5.45 27.79 8.80
N HIS A 259 -6.25 27.17 9.67
CA HIS A 259 -7.65 27.50 9.81
C HIS A 259 -7.76 28.64 10.82
N ASP A 260 -8.35 29.75 10.41
CA ASP A 260 -8.61 30.96 11.26
C ASP A 260 -9.57 30.70 12.44
N ASP A 261 -10.22 29.56 12.48
CA ASP A 261 -11.08 29.13 13.58
C ASP A 261 -10.29 28.18 14.49
N GLY A 262 -9.81 28.68 15.61
CA GLY A 262 -8.92 28.06 16.60
C GLY A 262 -9.29 26.69 17.20
N VAL A 263 -10.01 25.89 16.45
CA VAL A 263 -10.33 24.48 16.71
C VAL A 263 -9.77 23.68 15.54
N PHE A 264 -8.71 22.92 15.77
CA PHE A 264 -8.39 21.79 14.88
C PHE A 264 -9.68 21.00 14.72
N ASP A 265 -10.24 20.96 13.51
CA ASP A 265 -11.49 20.25 13.24
C ASP A 265 -11.30 18.80 13.70
N GLU A 266 -12.04 18.38 14.75
CA GLU A 266 -12.02 17.00 15.26
C GLU A 266 -12.29 15.96 14.14
N ARG A 267 -12.86 16.39 13.00
CA ARG A 267 -13.04 15.57 11.81
C ARG A 267 -11.72 15.17 11.12
N LEU A 268 -10.61 15.89 11.38
CA LEU A 268 -9.27 15.50 10.89
C LEU A 268 -8.59 14.52 11.86
N THR A 269 -9.07 14.41 13.09
CA THR A 269 -8.47 13.60 14.14
C THR A 269 -9.31 12.38 14.52
N SER A 270 -10.63 12.37 14.26
CA SER A 270 -11.52 11.34 14.76
C SER A 270 -12.05 10.40 13.67
N THR A 271 -11.36 9.32 13.41
CA THR A 271 -12.00 8.01 13.45
C THR A 271 -11.73 7.46 14.86
N SER A 272 -12.75 7.33 15.69
CA SER A 272 -12.64 6.65 16.97
C SER A 272 -12.36 5.16 16.73
N LEU A 273 -11.11 4.85 16.42
CA LEU A 273 -10.62 3.48 16.42
C LEU A 273 -10.54 3.06 17.89
N PRO A 274 -11.18 1.96 18.32
CA PRO A 274 -10.97 1.46 19.67
C PRO A 274 -9.48 1.23 19.88
N SER A 275 -8.95 1.73 21.02
CA SER A 275 -7.55 1.59 21.43
C SER A 275 -7.02 0.20 21.12
N ALA A 276 -5.83 0.12 20.51
CA ALA A 276 -5.14 -1.12 20.18
C ALA A 276 -4.67 -1.81 21.47
N ALA A 277 -5.61 -2.44 22.21
CA ALA A 277 -5.26 -3.46 23.18
C ALA A 277 -4.90 -4.72 22.40
N MET A 278 -3.61 -5.10 22.41
CA MET A 278 -3.12 -6.35 21.83
C MET A 278 -3.92 -7.52 22.40
N PRO A 279 -4.55 -8.38 21.58
CA PRO A 279 -5.00 -9.65 22.06
C PRO A 279 -3.76 -10.51 22.33
N ALA A 280 -3.58 -10.94 23.59
CA ALA A 280 -2.67 -11.99 23.95
C ALA A 280 -3.09 -13.25 23.19
N MET A 281 -2.28 -13.70 22.24
CA MET A 281 -2.47 -14.97 21.58
C MET A 281 -2.31 -16.08 22.64
N ALA A 282 -3.40 -16.79 22.90
CA ALA A 282 -3.37 -18.04 23.64
C ALA A 282 -2.47 -19.04 22.89
N ARG A 283 -1.43 -19.49 23.60
CA ARG A 283 -0.64 -20.67 23.20
C ARG A 283 -1.53 -21.90 23.40
N THR A 284 -1.82 -22.60 22.35
CA THR A 284 -2.08 -24.04 22.35
C THR A 284 -1.44 -24.65 21.13
#